data_a857ddbf059c65ded2497bd08962aad6
#
_entry.id   a857ddbf059c65ded2497bd08962aad6
#
_cell.length_a   1.000
_cell.length_b   1.000
_cell.length_c   1.000
_cell.angle_alpha   90.00
_cell.angle_beta   90.00
_cell.angle_gamma   90.00
#
_symmetry.space_group_name_H-M   'P 1'
#
loop_
_entity.id
_entity.type
_entity.pdbx_description
1 polymer ?
#
loop_
_entity_poly.entity_id
_entity_poly.type
_entity_poly.pdbx_seq_one_letter_code
_entity_poly.pdbx_strand_id
1 'polypeptide(L)'
;IVYQVFLVLPKINSSFDFIKSSWNWDGKIYGIICGILSYFLFKKYFRENDFFTLKQNKENLKPALIGASAIVLISTIVWFLLGKSDLNIETLAFQISLPGIDEEIMFRGILLGLLATSLKDKISFLGNPSVLLTAILFGFMHALTLNKDYSINFEPIYFIQTGFAGYVWGWITIKSRSILLAIVSHNFSNFFGTLSTMIK
;
A
#
# COMPACT_ATOMS: atom_id res chain seq x y z
N ILE A 1 10.77 -1.62 -10.72
CA ILE A 1 12.19 -1.22 -10.61
C ILE A 1 12.32 0.30 -10.46
N VAL A 2 11.86 1.12 -11.42
CA VAL A 2 12.01 2.60 -11.36
C VAL A 2 11.45 3.17 -10.06
N TYR A 3 10.23 2.82 -9.70
CA TYR A 3 9.61 3.23 -8.44
C TYR A 3 10.47 2.87 -7.20
N GLN A 4 11.05 1.67 -7.16
CA GLN A 4 11.93 1.27 -6.05
C GLN A 4 13.21 2.12 -5.96
N VAL A 5 13.76 2.53 -7.11
CA VAL A 5 14.91 3.46 -7.14
C VAL A 5 14.53 4.79 -6.49
N PHE A 6 13.35 5.34 -6.79
CA PHE A 6 12.87 6.58 -6.16
C PHE A 6 12.72 6.46 -4.64
N LEU A 7 12.19 5.32 -4.14
CA LEU A 7 12.04 5.08 -2.71
C LEU A 7 13.38 5.03 -1.95
N VAL A 8 14.43 4.52 -2.59
CA VAL A 8 15.73 4.34 -1.94
C VAL A 8 16.72 5.47 -2.26
N LEU A 9 16.34 6.41 -3.10
CA LEU A 9 17.21 7.51 -3.55
C LEU A 9 17.88 8.30 -2.40
N PRO A 10 17.15 8.66 -1.31
CA PRO A 10 17.77 9.32 -0.16
C PRO A 10 18.85 8.49 0.55
N LYS A 11 18.71 7.16 0.50
CA LYS A 11 19.66 6.23 1.11
C LYS A 11 20.92 6.04 0.24
N ILE A 12 20.79 6.20 -1.08
CA ILE A 12 21.90 6.07 -2.03
C ILE A 12 22.74 7.35 -2.09
N ASN A 13 22.09 8.51 -2.04
CA ASN A 13 22.75 9.82 -2.15
C ASN A 13 22.09 10.82 -1.18
N SER A 14 22.87 11.27 -0.22
CA SER A 14 22.46 12.21 0.84
C SER A 14 21.98 13.58 0.32
N SER A 15 22.29 13.94 -0.92
CA SER A 15 21.75 15.15 -1.55
C SER A 15 20.24 15.10 -1.77
N PHE A 16 19.62 13.92 -1.69
CA PHE A 16 18.19 13.71 -1.79
C PHE A 16 17.51 13.44 -0.44
N ASP A 17 18.25 13.53 0.67
CA ASP A 17 17.77 13.35 2.03
C ASP A 17 17.62 14.70 2.71
N PHE A 18 16.49 15.36 2.50
CA PHE A 18 16.17 16.70 3.01
C PHE A 18 15.57 16.66 4.42
N ILE A 19 14.71 15.66 4.68
CA ILE A 19 14.04 15.47 5.97
C ILE A 19 14.88 14.52 6.81
N LYS A 20 15.70 15.07 7.70
CA LYS A 20 16.58 14.29 8.60
C LYS A 20 15.75 13.56 9.65
N SER A 21 15.35 12.35 9.35
CA SER A 21 14.45 11.53 10.14
C SER A 21 14.87 10.07 10.16
N SER A 22 14.39 9.32 11.16
CA SER A 22 14.50 7.86 11.18
C SER A 22 13.57 7.19 10.15
N TRP A 23 12.54 7.89 9.70
CA TRP A 23 11.58 7.44 8.69
C TRP A 23 11.95 7.94 7.30
N ASN A 24 11.59 7.17 6.28
CA ASN A 24 11.90 7.47 4.88
C ASN A 24 10.87 8.45 4.26
N TRP A 25 10.73 9.66 4.83
CA TRP A 25 9.82 10.68 4.33
C TRP A 25 10.11 11.07 2.88
N ASP A 26 11.37 11.40 2.59
CA ASP A 26 11.80 11.83 1.25
C ASP A 26 11.56 10.74 0.21
N GLY A 27 11.94 9.49 0.51
CA GLY A 27 11.71 8.37 -0.38
C GLY A 27 10.22 8.16 -0.69
N LYS A 28 9.33 8.30 0.30
CA LYS A 28 7.88 8.23 0.10
C LYS A 28 7.35 9.38 -0.77
N ILE A 29 7.85 10.59 -0.57
CA ILE A 29 7.52 11.76 -1.41
C ILE A 29 7.96 11.51 -2.86
N TYR A 30 9.19 11.03 -3.06
CA TYR A 30 9.66 10.69 -4.41
C TYR A 30 8.86 9.53 -5.04
N GLY A 31 8.45 8.53 -4.25
CA GLY A 31 7.56 7.47 -4.70
C GLY A 31 6.21 7.99 -5.19
N ILE A 32 5.60 8.93 -4.44
CA ILE A 32 4.35 9.62 -4.82
C ILE A 32 4.55 10.38 -6.14
N ILE A 33 5.64 11.15 -6.27
CA ILE A 33 5.95 11.89 -7.51
C ILE A 33 6.09 10.91 -8.68
N CYS A 34 6.85 9.83 -8.50
CA CYS A 34 7.01 8.77 -9.51
C CYS A 34 5.67 8.15 -9.90
N GLY A 35 4.79 7.88 -8.92
CA GLY A 35 3.45 7.35 -9.14
C GLY A 35 2.57 8.32 -9.95
N ILE A 36 2.57 9.60 -9.61
CA ILE A 36 1.83 10.64 -10.33
C ILE A 36 2.34 10.78 -11.77
N LEU A 37 3.65 10.83 -11.98
CA LEU A 37 4.25 10.86 -13.31
C LEU A 37 3.88 9.61 -14.12
N SER A 38 3.92 8.44 -13.48
CA SER A 38 3.51 7.17 -14.10
C SER A 38 2.03 7.20 -14.50
N TYR A 39 1.15 7.79 -13.67
CA TYR A 39 -0.26 7.96 -14.01
C TYR A 39 -0.43 8.74 -15.31
N PHE A 40 0.20 9.91 -15.45
CA PHE A 40 0.09 10.71 -16.69
C PHE A 40 0.69 9.98 -17.90
N LEU A 41 1.78 9.25 -17.72
CA LEU A 41 2.43 8.47 -18.78
C LEU A 41 1.55 7.32 -19.28
N PHE A 42 0.86 6.62 -18.38
CA PHE A 42 0.08 5.43 -18.67
C PHE A 42 -1.43 5.66 -18.72
N LYS A 43 -1.93 6.88 -18.47
CA LYS A 43 -3.36 7.21 -18.36
C LYS A 43 -4.22 6.61 -19.47
N LYS A 44 -3.77 6.67 -20.73
CA LYS A 44 -4.51 6.15 -21.89
C LYS A 44 -4.74 4.62 -21.86
N TYR A 45 -3.97 3.90 -21.05
CA TYR A 45 -4.06 2.44 -20.96
C TYR A 45 -4.99 1.94 -19.84
N PHE A 46 -5.40 2.80 -18.90
CA PHE A 46 -6.32 2.39 -17.82
C PHE A 46 -7.75 2.14 -18.31
N ARG A 47 -8.18 2.83 -19.39
CA ARG A 47 -9.54 2.72 -19.91
C ARG A 47 -10.59 2.94 -18.80
N GLU A 48 -11.48 1.96 -18.62
CA GLU A 48 -12.51 1.94 -17.57
C GLU A 48 -11.96 1.64 -16.17
N ASN A 49 -10.72 1.17 -16.06
CA ASN A 49 -10.06 0.83 -14.80
C ASN A 49 -9.15 1.95 -14.28
N ASP A 50 -9.50 3.21 -14.56
CA ASP A 50 -8.89 4.38 -13.94
C ASP A 50 -9.49 4.58 -12.54
N PHE A 51 -8.69 4.22 -11.51
CA PHE A 51 -9.09 4.34 -10.11
C PHE A 51 -8.64 5.65 -9.46
N PHE A 52 -8.00 6.56 -10.20
CA PHE A 52 -7.60 7.89 -9.73
C PHE A 52 -8.78 8.87 -9.71
N THR A 53 -9.75 8.59 -8.87
CA THR A 53 -10.95 9.41 -8.73
C THR A 53 -11.39 9.50 -7.26
N LEU A 54 -11.99 10.63 -6.90
CA LEU A 54 -12.65 10.80 -5.60
C LEU A 54 -14.07 10.24 -5.58
N LYS A 55 -14.66 9.99 -6.77
CA LYS A 55 -16.00 9.44 -6.89
C LYS A 55 -15.98 7.95 -6.53
N GLN A 56 -16.88 7.57 -5.63
CA GLN A 56 -17.05 6.19 -5.20
C GLN A 56 -18.24 5.55 -5.94
N ASN A 57 -18.14 4.26 -6.27
CA ASN A 57 -19.27 3.50 -6.78
C ASN A 57 -20.32 3.30 -5.67
N LYS A 58 -21.44 4.01 -5.77
CA LYS A 58 -22.51 3.99 -4.75
C LYS A 58 -23.10 2.60 -4.51
N GLU A 59 -23.22 1.77 -5.53
CA GLU A 59 -23.80 0.42 -5.44
C GLU A 59 -22.95 -0.51 -4.56
N ASN A 60 -21.63 -0.38 -4.63
CA ASN A 60 -20.68 -1.22 -3.91
C ASN A 60 -19.96 -0.47 -2.76
N LEU A 61 -20.41 0.74 -2.40
CA LEU A 61 -19.76 1.54 -1.37
C LEU A 61 -19.89 0.87 0.01
N LYS A 62 -21.08 0.34 0.35
CA LYS A 62 -21.30 -0.31 1.66
C LYS A 62 -20.37 -1.51 1.89
N PRO A 63 -20.26 -2.51 1.01
CA PRO A 63 -19.28 -3.59 1.20
C PRO A 63 -17.83 -3.08 1.21
N ALA A 64 -17.47 -2.07 0.41
CA ALA A 64 -16.13 -1.49 0.43
C ALA A 64 -15.80 -0.82 1.77
N LEU A 65 -16.75 -0.09 2.36
CA LEU A 65 -16.60 0.52 3.70
C LEU A 65 -16.48 -0.56 4.80
N ILE A 66 -17.28 -1.64 4.73
CA ILE A 66 -17.16 -2.76 5.67
C ILE A 66 -15.77 -3.37 5.59
N GLY A 67 -15.27 -3.64 4.37
CA GLY A 67 -13.92 -4.16 4.16
C GLY A 67 -12.83 -3.22 4.69
N ALA A 68 -12.97 -1.92 4.43
CA ALA A 68 -12.05 -0.88 4.92
C ALA A 68 -12.02 -0.82 6.45
N SER A 69 -13.20 -0.86 7.10
CA SER A 69 -13.29 -0.87 8.56
C SER A 69 -12.75 -2.16 9.16
N ALA A 70 -13.04 -3.31 8.52
CA ALA A 70 -12.57 -4.61 8.98
C ALA A 70 -11.06 -4.72 8.95
N ILE A 71 -10.39 -4.28 7.87
CA ILE A 71 -8.92 -4.36 7.78
C ILE A 71 -8.25 -3.45 8.82
N VAL A 72 -8.79 -2.25 9.09
CA VAL A 72 -8.30 -1.36 10.14
C VAL A 72 -8.41 -2.04 11.50
N LEU A 73 -9.57 -2.62 11.81
CA LEU A 73 -9.80 -3.29 13.10
C LEU A 73 -8.89 -4.51 13.27
N ILE A 74 -8.80 -5.37 12.25
CA ILE A 74 -7.94 -6.57 12.27
C ILE A 74 -6.48 -6.17 12.47
N SER A 75 -5.99 -5.21 11.70
CA SER A 75 -4.60 -4.71 11.83
C SER A 75 -4.34 -4.17 13.24
N THR A 76 -5.26 -3.38 13.78
CA THR A 76 -5.14 -2.82 15.13
C THR A 76 -5.06 -3.92 16.19
N ILE A 77 -5.93 -4.93 16.11
CA ILE A 77 -5.94 -6.07 17.06
C ILE A 77 -4.65 -6.88 16.94
N VAL A 78 -4.21 -7.21 15.73
CA VAL A 78 -2.98 -7.98 15.51
C VAL A 78 -1.77 -7.26 16.09
N TRP A 79 -1.62 -5.97 15.80
CA TRP A 79 -0.51 -5.18 16.35
C TRP A 79 -0.61 -4.99 17.86
N PHE A 80 -1.81 -4.78 18.40
CA PHE A 80 -2.01 -4.74 19.86
C PHE A 80 -1.57 -6.04 20.53
N LEU A 81 -1.88 -7.20 19.96
CA LEU A 81 -1.52 -8.50 20.53
C LEU A 81 -0.02 -8.80 20.41
N LEU A 82 0.58 -8.51 19.26
CA LEU A 82 1.95 -8.96 18.92
C LEU A 82 3.02 -7.89 19.11
N GLY A 83 2.65 -6.60 19.03
CA GLY A 83 3.60 -5.50 19.11
C GLY A 83 3.74 -4.89 20.50
N LYS A 84 4.88 -4.23 20.72
CA LYS A 84 5.13 -3.29 21.83
C LYS A 84 6.18 -2.29 21.38
N SER A 85 5.95 -1.01 21.60
CA SER A 85 6.89 0.06 21.26
C SER A 85 6.69 1.27 22.16
N ASP A 86 7.71 2.12 22.26
CA ASP A 86 7.61 3.38 22.97
C ASP A 86 6.81 4.42 22.17
N LEU A 87 6.21 5.37 22.87
CA LEU A 87 5.46 6.46 22.26
C LEU A 87 6.40 7.34 21.40
N ASN A 88 6.08 7.46 20.12
CA ASN A 88 6.82 8.28 19.18
C ASN A 88 5.84 8.99 18.23
N ILE A 89 5.70 10.31 18.40
CA ILE A 89 4.75 11.12 17.63
C ILE A 89 5.14 11.21 16.15
N GLU A 90 6.44 11.25 15.84
CA GLU A 90 6.90 11.25 14.46
C GLU A 90 6.50 9.96 13.72
N THR A 91 6.65 8.81 14.38
CA THR A 91 6.20 7.53 13.85
C THR A 91 4.70 7.56 13.53
N LEU A 92 3.87 8.08 14.45
CA LEU A 92 2.43 8.20 14.22
C LEU A 92 2.10 9.14 13.06
N ALA A 93 2.79 10.28 12.98
CA ALA A 93 2.63 11.25 11.88
C ALA A 93 3.01 10.63 10.52
N PHE A 94 4.09 9.86 10.48
CA PHE A 94 4.50 9.14 9.28
C PHE A 94 3.45 8.10 8.87
N GLN A 95 3.02 7.25 9.81
CA GLN A 95 2.10 6.15 9.55
C GLN A 95 0.70 6.60 9.10
N ILE A 96 0.20 7.76 9.59
CA ILE A 96 -1.10 8.29 9.18
C ILE A 96 -1.07 8.97 7.80
N SER A 97 0.11 9.29 7.27
CA SER A 97 0.25 10.15 6.10
C SER A 97 0.78 9.43 4.85
N LEU A 98 2.08 9.23 4.73
CA LEU A 98 2.70 8.92 3.45
C LEU A 98 2.63 7.46 2.99
N PRO A 99 2.77 6.42 3.86
CA PRO A 99 2.87 5.04 3.40
C PRO A 99 1.70 4.61 2.52
N GLY A 100 0.47 4.80 2.99
CA GLY A 100 -0.71 4.41 2.22
C GLY A 100 -0.90 5.25 0.96
N ILE A 101 -0.54 6.55 0.96
CA ILE A 101 -0.63 7.38 -0.26
C ILE A 101 0.32 6.85 -1.34
N ASP A 102 1.59 6.68 -0.99
CA ASP A 102 2.64 6.23 -1.91
C ASP A 102 2.31 4.83 -2.48
N GLU A 103 2.04 3.89 -1.59
CA GLU A 103 1.86 2.49 -1.95
C GLU A 103 0.54 2.24 -2.70
N GLU A 104 -0.57 2.89 -2.31
CA GLU A 104 -1.84 2.72 -2.99
C GLU A 104 -1.85 3.39 -4.38
N ILE A 105 -1.17 4.54 -4.56
CA ILE A 105 -0.97 5.13 -5.88
C ILE A 105 -0.29 4.12 -6.81
N MET A 106 0.81 3.50 -6.36
CA MET A 106 1.57 2.59 -7.21
C MET A 106 0.85 1.25 -7.42
N PHE A 107 0.38 0.61 -6.34
CA PHE A 107 -0.18 -0.75 -6.42
C PHE A 107 -1.64 -0.76 -6.90
N ARG A 108 -2.50 0.13 -6.40
CA ARG A 108 -3.93 0.12 -6.71
C ARG A 108 -4.29 1.12 -7.81
N GLY A 109 -3.58 2.23 -7.88
CA GLY A 109 -3.74 3.18 -8.98
C GLY A 109 -3.13 2.66 -10.27
N ILE A 110 -1.81 2.45 -10.28
CA ILE A 110 -1.08 2.11 -11.51
C ILE A 110 -1.17 0.62 -11.83
N LEU A 111 -0.63 -0.23 -10.96
CA LEU A 111 -0.44 -1.64 -11.29
C LEU A 111 -1.77 -2.38 -11.43
N LEU A 112 -2.68 -2.24 -10.46
CA LEU A 112 -4.01 -2.85 -10.53
C LEU A 112 -4.83 -2.32 -11.71
N GLY A 113 -4.78 -1.00 -11.99
CA GLY A 113 -5.48 -0.40 -13.12
C GLY A 113 -5.04 -0.98 -14.47
N LEU A 114 -3.73 -1.13 -14.69
CA LEU A 114 -3.18 -1.74 -15.91
C LEU A 114 -3.51 -3.24 -16.00
N LEU A 115 -3.36 -4.00 -14.91
CA LEU A 115 -3.65 -5.42 -14.88
C LEU A 115 -5.15 -5.70 -15.07
N ALA A 116 -6.03 -4.92 -14.45
CA ALA A 116 -7.47 -5.08 -14.59
C ALA A 116 -7.96 -4.83 -16.02
N THR A 117 -7.21 -4.04 -16.79
CA THR A 117 -7.50 -3.83 -18.22
C THR A 117 -7.02 -4.99 -19.10
N SER A 118 -6.01 -5.75 -18.64
CA SER A 118 -5.33 -6.77 -19.45
C SER A 118 -5.74 -8.20 -19.08
N LEU A 119 -6.18 -8.44 -17.86
CA LEU A 119 -6.53 -9.77 -17.35
C LEU A 119 -8.04 -9.99 -17.30
N LYS A 120 -8.45 -11.28 -17.28
CA LYS A 120 -9.85 -11.66 -17.09
C LYS A 120 -10.37 -11.23 -15.71
N ASP A 121 -11.64 -10.87 -15.64
CA ASP A 121 -12.28 -10.35 -14.42
C ASP A 121 -12.35 -11.34 -13.25
N LYS A 122 -12.35 -12.65 -13.53
CA LYS A 122 -12.52 -13.69 -12.48
C LYS A 122 -11.70 -14.95 -12.75
N ILE A 123 -11.14 -15.49 -11.68
CA ILE A 123 -10.75 -16.90 -11.55
C ILE A 123 -11.74 -17.52 -10.55
N SER A 124 -12.27 -18.74 -10.85
CA SER A 124 -13.48 -19.27 -10.21
C SER A 124 -13.51 -19.23 -8.67
N PHE A 125 -12.40 -19.47 -7.96
CA PHE A 125 -12.37 -19.42 -6.49
C PHE A 125 -11.38 -18.39 -5.91
N LEU A 126 -10.46 -17.85 -6.71
CA LEU A 126 -9.45 -16.87 -6.26
C LEU A 126 -9.88 -15.41 -6.45
N GLY A 127 -11.09 -15.18 -6.99
CA GLY A 127 -11.61 -13.84 -7.21
C GLY A 127 -10.99 -13.15 -8.43
N ASN A 128 -10.66 -11.87 -8.31
CA ASN A 128 -10.09 -11.09 -9.39
C ASN A 128 -8.57 -11.33 -9.52
N PRO A 129 -8.07 -11.82 -10.67
CA PRO A 129 -6.66 -12.16 -10.85
C PRO A 129 -5.73 -10.93 -10.74
N SER A 130 -6.19 -9.75 -11.12
CA SER A 130 -5.41 -8.53 -11.01
C SER A 130 -5.20 -8.14 -9.54
N VAL A 131 -6.24 -8.32 -8.71
CA VAL A 131 -6.16 -8.11 -7.25
C VAL A 131 -5.20 -9.12 -6.63
N LEU A 132 -5.32 -10.39 -7.00
CA LEU A 132 -4.44 -11.44 -6.48
C LEU A 132 -2.97 -11.18 -6.84
N LEU A 133 -2.70 -10.85 -8.10
CA LEU A 133 -1.33 -10.62 -8.57
C LEU A 133 -0.71 -9.39 -7.89
N THR A 134 -1.46 -8.28 -7.78
CA THR A 134 -0.98 -7.09 -7.06
C THR A 134 -0.76 -7.35 -5.58
N ALA A 135 -1.58 -8.19 -4.95
CA ALA A 135 -1.43 -8.60 -3.55
C ALA A 135 -0.15 -9.45 -3.33
N ILE A 136 0.12 -10.39 -4.23
CA ILE A 136 1.33 -11.21 -4.19
C ILE A 136 2.58 -10.32 -4.34
N LEU A 137 2.58 -9.41 -5.31
CA LEU A 137 3.69 -8.48 -5.52
C LEU A 137 3.88 -7.53 -4.33
N PHE A 138 2.80 -7.08 -3.71
CA PHE A 138 2.82 -6.26 -2.50
C PHE A 138 3.42 -7.03 -1.32
N GLY A 139 3.03 -8.29 -1.13
CA GLY A 139 3.61 -9.17 -0.12
C GLY A 139 5.11 -9.37 -0.32
N PHE A 140 5.55 -9.66 -1.55
CA PHE A 140 6.98 -9.81 -1.85
C PHE A 140 7.78 -8.53 -1.59
N MET A 141 7.23 -7.36 -1.96
CA MET A 141 7.90 -6.08 -1.73
C MET A 141 8.20 -5.84 -0.24
N HIS A 142 7.35 -6.33 0.65
CA HIS A 142 7.50 -6.16 2.09
C HIS A 142 8.33 -7.26 2.76
N ALA A 143 8.24 -8.49 2.25
CA ALA A 143 8.88 -9.65 2.84
C ALA A 143 10.32 -9.90 2.37
N LEU A 144 10.71 -9.31 1.24
CA LEU A 144 12.08 -9.45 0.70
C LEU A 144 12.96 -8.31 1.20
N THR A 145 14.07 -8.66 1.84
CA THR A 145 15.09 -7.71 2.29
C THR A 145 16.43 -8.09 1.68
N LEU A 146 17.11 -7.11 1.07
CA LEU A 146 18.48 -7.25 0.61
C LEU A 146 19.41 -6.76 1.72
N ASN A 147 20.24 -7.65 2.23
CA ASN A 147 21.23 -7.36 3.26
C ASN A 147 22.49 -6.68 2.65
N LYS A 148 23.35 -6.13 3.52
CA LYS A 148 24.59 -5.47 3.10
C LYS A 148 25.61 -6.42 2.43
N ASP A 149 25.54 -7.70 2.74
CA ASP A 149 26.36 -8.78 2.13
C ASP A 149 25.74 -9.34 0.83
N TYR A 150 24.70 -8.66 0.30
CA TYR A 150 23.93 -9.05 -0.87
C TYR A 150 23.13 -10.36 -0.71
N SER A 151 23.05 -10.93 0.49
CA SER A 151 22.11 -12.03 0.77
C SER A 151 20.66 -11.51 0.76
N ILE A 152 19.74 -12.36 0.30
CA ILE A 152 18.31 -12.06 0.31
C ILE A 152 17.68 -12.78 1.49
N ASN A 153 17.04 -12.05 2.38
CA ASN A 153 16.19 -12.59 3.41
C ASN A 153 14.73 -12.55 2.99
N PHE A 154 13.97 -13.59 3.30
CA PHE A 154 12.53 -13.69 3.04
C PHE A 154 11.78 -14.02 4.32
N GLU A 155 10.82 -13.18 4.68
CA GLU A 155 9.99 -13.29 5.87
C GLU A 155 8.58 -13.82 5.52
N PRO A 156 8.32 -15.15 5.60
CA PRO A 156 7.07 -15.75 5.10
C PRO A 156 5.82 -15.23 5.81
N ILE A 157 5.90 -14.99 7.13
CA ILE A 157 4.76 -14.48 7.90
C ILE A 157 4.43 -13.06 7.46
N TYR A 158 5.44 -12.23 7.25
CA TYR A 158 5.26 -10.86 6.79
C TYR A 158 4.72 -10.82 5.36
N PHE A 159 5.17 -11.76 4.49
CA PHE A 159 4.59 -11.95 3.16
C PHE A 159 3.08 -12.23 3.22
N ILE A 160 2.64 -13.16 4.07
CA ILE A 160 1.24 -13.53 4.20
C ILE A 160 0.42 -12.36 4.74
N GLN A 161 0.90 -11.69 5.79
CA GLN A 161 0.19 -10.56 6.41
C GLN A 161 0.01 -9.39 5.44
N THR A 162 1.10 -8.95 4.79
CA THR A 162 1.05 -7.82 3.86
C THR A 162 0.36 -8.19 2.56
N GLY A 163 0.53 -9.42 2.07
CA GLY A 163 -0.19 -9.94 0.91
C GLY A 163 -1.70 -10.00 1.15
N PHE A 164 -2.15 -10.47 2.32
CA PHE A 164 -3.56 -10.46 2.70
C PHE A 164 -4.12 -9.04 2.76
N ALA A 165 -3.45 -8.13 3.45
CA ALA A 165 -3.83 -6.72 3.50
C ALA A 165 -3.90 -6.12 2.08
N GLY A 166 -2.88 -6.41 1.27
CA GLY A 166 -2.80 -6.03 -0.12
C GLY A 166 -3.98 -6.51 -0.97
N TYR A 167 -4.44 -7.75 -0.72
CA TYR A 167 -5.62 -8.30 -1.39
C TYR A 167 -6.89 -7.54 -0.98
N VAL A 168 -7.07 -7.26 0.31
CA VAL A 168 -8.23 -6.52 0.82
C VAL A 168 -8.29 -5.11 0.22
N TRP A 169 -7.17 -4.35 0.21
CA TRP A 169 -7.14 -3.02 -0.39
C TRP A 169 -7.37 -3.05 -1.91
N GLY A 170 -6.84 -4.05 -2.62
CA GLY A 170 -7.15 -4.25 -4.04
C GLY A 170 -8.63 -4.53 -4.28
N TRP A 171 -9.24 -5.38 -3.45
CA TRP A 171 -10.67 -5.66 -3.50
C TRP A 171 -11.52 -4.42 -3.19
N ILE A 172 -11.16 -3.63 -2.17
CA ILE A 172 -11.80 -2.35 -1.84
C ILE A 172 -11.75 -1.41 -3.05
N THR A 173 -10.59 -1.30 -3.71
CA THR A 173 -10.41 -0.45 -4.90
C THR A 173 -11.31 -0.87 -6.05
N ILE A 174 -11.40 -2.16 -6.36
CA ILE A 174 -12.32 -2.66 -7.41
C ILE A 174 -13.78 -2.37 -7.05
N LYS A 175 -14.18 -2.58 -5.78
CA LYS A 175 -15.56 -2.33 -5.33
C LYS A 175 -15.94 -0.86 -5.32
N SER A 176 -15.10 -0.02 -4.77
CA SER A 176 -15.33 1.43 -4.68
C SER A 176 -15.06 2.17 -6.00
N ARG A 177 -14.34 1.56 -6.94
CA ARG A 177 -13.87 2.18 -8.20
C ARG A 177 -12.95 3.38 -7.95
N SER A 178 -12.25 3.40 -6.80
CA SER A 178 -11.37 4.49 -6.40
C SER A 178 -10.30 3.99 -5.44
N ILE A 179 -9.08 4.55 -5.51
CA ILE A 179 -8.01 4.27 -4.55
C ILE A 179 -8.24 4.96 -3.19
N LEU A 180 -9.19 5.89 -3.10
CA LEU A 180 -9.36 6.73 -1.90
C LEU A 180 -9.61 5.93 -0.62
N LEU A 181 -10.55 4.96 -0.66
CA LEU A 181 -10.83 4.11 0.52
C LEU A 181 -9.66 3.19 0.88
N ALA A 182 -8.91 2.73 -0.11
CA ALA A 182 -7.70 1.95 0.13
C ALA A 182 -6.64 2.81 0.83
N ILE A 183 -6.37 4.04 0.35
CA ILE A 183 -5.44 4.98 1.00
C ILE A 183 -5.85 5.26 2.45
N VAL A 184 -7.11 5.62 2.67
CA VAL A 184 -7.60 5.98 4.01
C VAL A 184 -7.50 4.79 4.97
N SER A 185 -8.00 3.62 4.55
CA SER A 185 -7.95 2.43 5.40
C SER A 185 -6.53 1.90 5.61
N HIS A 186 -5.63 2.04 4.63
CA HIS A 186 -4.23 1.69 4.79
C HIS A 186 -3.54 2.58 5.84
N ASN A 187 -3.63 3.89 5.69
CA ASN A 187 -3.05 4.82 6.65
C ASN A 187 -3.64 4.63 8.05
N PHE A 188 -4.95 4.39 8.17
CA PHE A 188 -5.58 4.10 9.46
C PHE A 188 -5.14 2.76 10.04
N SER A 189 -4.96 1.73 9.23
CA SER A 189 -4.41 0.44 9.67
C SER A 189 -3.01 0.61 10.26
N ASN A 190 -2.16 1.37 9.59
CA ASN A 190 -0.81 1.67 10.05
C ASN A 190 -0.83 2.52 11.32
N PHE A 191 -1.61 3.61 11.34
CA PHE A 191 -1.70 4.52 12.47
C PHE A 191 -2.25 3.83 13.73
N PHE A 192 -3.44 3.22 13.65
CA PHE A 192 -4.05 2.58 14.82
C PHE A 192 -3.31 1.32 15.24
N GLY A 193 -2.75 0.57 14.27
CA GLY A 193 -1.86 -0.54 14.57
C GLY A 193 -0.65 -0.07 15.39
N THR A 194 0.08 0.93 14.91
CA THR A 194 1.23 1.49 15.61
C THR A 194 0.85 2.09 16.96
N LEU A 195 -0.20 2.91 17.02
CA LEU A 195 -0.68 3.49 18.27
C LEU A 195 -1.01 2.41 19.31
N SER A 196 -1.65 1.32 18.89
CA SER A 196 -2.01 0.22 19.78
C SER A 196 -0.80 -0.46 20.43
N THR A 197 0.36 -0.48 19.75
CA THR A 197 1.61 -1.00 20.35
C THR A 197 2.24 -0.07 21.36
N MET A 198 1.92 1.24 21.29
CA MET A 198 2.50 2.29 22.12
C MET A 198 1.74 2.50 23.45
N ILE A 199 0.46 2.12 23.49
CA ILE A 199 -0.41 2.31 24.67
C ILE A 199 -0.60 1.04 25.52
N LYS A 200 0.14 -0.02 25.20
CA LYS A 200 0.09 -1.33 25.87
C LYS A 200 1.03 -1.44 27.07
#